data_4dbee8d1e007db53d20272efd4908320
#
_entry.id   4dbee8d1e007db53d20272efd4908320
#
_cell.length_a   1.000
_cell.length_b   1.000
_cell.length_c   1.000
_cell.angle_alpha   90.00
_cell.angle_beta   90.00
_cell.angle_gamma   90.00
#
_symmetry.space_group_name_H-M   'P 1'
#
loop_
_entity.id
_entity.type
_entity.pdbx_description
1 polymer ?
#
loop_
_entity_poly.entity_id
_entity_poly.type
_entity_poly.pdbx_seq_one_letter_code
_entity_poly.pdbx_strand_id
1 'polypeptide(L)'
;FNIVLKWMEKAKLRTIFAAFAIMVLGLGASYAPSMMPQKEKENLVIAGKLGPEPEILMNMYKLLIEENSDMTVTVKPNFGKTDFLYQALKKGDIDIYPEFTGTITSSLLQPAPKVSNDSKEVFEVARDGIKKQDNLALLKPMAYQNTYAIAVPKSISKEYNLKTISDLKKVQDKLKAGFTLEFNDREDGNKGLQSVYGLILNVATMEPALRYEAIQQGNIQITDAYSTDPEIAQYDLVVLEDDQHLFPPYQGAPLMKEALLKKHPELEGILNKLAGKITAEQMSQMNYQVGVEGK
;
A
#
# COMPACT_ATOMS: atom_id res chain seq x y z
N PHE A 1 -3.60 21.57 -86.48
CA PHE A 1 -3.40 20.23 -85.86
C PHE A 1 -2.43 20.28 -84.71
N ASN A 2 -1.26 20.86 -84.77
CA ASN A 2 -0.26 20.98 -83.75
C ASN A 2 -0.70 21.78 -82.50
N ILE A 3 -1.60 22.72 -82.66
CA ILE A 3 -2.11 23.55 -81.52
C ILE A 3 -3.11 22.74 -80.67
N VAL A 4 -3.94 21.94 -81.31
CA VAL A 4 -4.92 21.09 -80.66
C VAL A 4 -4.23 19.96 -79.85
N LEU A 5 -3.18 19.33 -80.43
CA LEU A 5 -2.39 18.32 -79.78
C LEU A 5 -1.65 18.88 -78.53
N LYS A 6 -1.04 20.05 -78.67
CA LYS A 6 -0.42 20.73 -77.53
C LYS A 6 -1.43 21.12 -76.45
N TRP A 7 -2.65 21.44 -76.81
CA TRP A 7 -3.70 21.74 -75.85
C TRP A 7 -4.22 20.48 -75.15
N MET A 8 -4.37 19.36 -75.86
CA MET A 8 -4.71 18.07 -75.28
C MET A 8 -3.62 17.54 -74.37
N GLU A 9 -2.33 17.69 -74.67
CA GLU A 9 -1.22 17.35 -73.83
C GLU A 9 -1.20 18.18 -72.50
N LYS A 10 -1.45 19.49 -72.66
CA LYS A 10 -1.58 20.37 -71.49
C LYS A 10 -2.79 20.01 -70.63
N ALA A 11 -3.89 19.60 -71.17
CA ALA A 11 -5.10 19.19 -70.46
C ALA A 11 -4.85 17.87 -69.72
N LYS A 12 -4.20 16.89 -70.40
CA LYS A 12 -3.79 15.64 -69.70
C LYS A 12 -2.83 15.87 -68.60
N LEU A 13 -1.83 16.75 -68.72
CA LEU A 13 -0.89 17.09 -67.69
C LEU A 13 -1.59 17.72 -66.43
N ARG A 14 -2.52 18.64 -66.66
CA ARG A 14 -3.33 19.27 -65.62
C ARG A 14 -4.19 18.25 -64.85
N THR A 15 -4.79 17.29 -65.59
CA THR A 15 -5.58 16.20 -64.94
C THR A 15 -4.73 15.28 -64.14
N ILE A 16 -3.51 14.94 -64.59
CA ILE A 16 -2.55 14.12 -63.85
C ILE A 16 -2.09 14.85 -62.60
N PHE A 17 -1.76 16.13 -62.69
CA PHE A 17 -1.38 16.94 -61.53
C PHE A 17 -2.52 17.09 -60.50
N ALA A 18 -3.76 17.27 -60.98
CA ALA A 18 -4.93 17.32 -60.09
C ALA A 18 -5.19 15.99 -59.40
N ALA A 19 -5.08 14.85 -60.12
CA ALA A 19 -5.22 13.51 -59.53
C ALA A 19 -4.10 13.22 -58.49
N PHE A 20 -2.86 13.63 -58.80
CA PHE A 20 -1.73 13.47 -57.86
C PHE A 20 -1.89 14.33 -56.63
N ALA A 21 -2.36 15.59 -56.78
CA ALA A 21 -2.62 16.49 -55.64
C ALA A 21 -3.74 15.93 -54.72
N ILE A 22 -4.82 15.37 -55.30
CA ILE A 22 -5.90 14.71 -54.55
C ILE A 22 -5.38 13.47 -53.83
N MET A 23 -4.52 12.66 -54.49
CA MET A 23 -3.92 11.49 -53.85
C MET A 23 -2.99 11.88 -52.71
N VAL A 24 -2.16 12.89 -52.85
CA VAL A 24 -1.24 13.39 -51.79
C VAL A 24 -2.05 13.98 -50.64
N LEU A 25 -3.13 14.72 -50.89
CA LEU A 25 -4.04 15.24 -49.87
C LEU A 25 -4.80 14.12 -49.16
N GLY A 26 -5.26 13.10 -49.91
CA GLY A 26 -5.95 11.94 -49.36
C GLY A 26 -5.03 11.09 -48.48
N LEU A 27 -3.80 10.84 -48.93
CA LEU A 27 -2.79 10.14 -48.14
C LEU A 27 -2.36 10.97 -46.89
N GLY A 28 -2.18 12.28 -47.07
CA GLY A 28 -1.86 13.20 -45.97
C GLY A 28 -2.97 13.23 -44.91
N ALA A 29 -4.24 13.24 -45.32
CA ALA A 29 -5.38 13.19 -44.40
C ALA A 29 -5.52 11.84 -43.70
N SER A 30 -5.12 10.74 -44.36
CA SER A 30 -5.12 9.39 -43.75
C SER A 30 -3.96 9.18 -42.75
N TYR A 31 -2.85 9.87 -42.96
CA TYR A 31 -1.67 9.80 -42.06
C TYR A 31 -1.66 10.89 -40.96
N ALA A 32 -2.45 11.95 -41.08
CA ALA A 32 -2.50 13.05 -40.13
C ALA A 32 -2.90 12.59 -38.70
N PRO A 33 -3.85 11.64 -38.49
CA PRO A 33 -4.12 11.13 -37.13
C PRO A 33 -2.97 10.35 -36.53
N SER A 34 -2.14 9.67 -37.34
CA SER A 34 -0.99 8.89 -36.85
C SER A 34 0.25 9.74 -36.56
N MET A 35 0.26 11.02 -37.02
CA MET A 35 1.34 11.98 -36.75
C MET A 35 1.05 12.94 -35.55
N MET A 36 -0.17 12.90 -34.98
CA MET A 36 -0.39 13.59 -33.73
C MET A 36 0.44 12.86 -32.66
N PRO A 37 1.33 13.56 -31.93
CA PRO A 37 2.03 12.93 -30.82
C PRO A 37 0.94 12.43 -29.87
N GLN A 38 0.83 11.11 -29.71
CA GLN A 38 0.04 10.55 -28.65
C GLN A 38 0.60 11.18 -27.37
N LYS A 39 -0.23 11.93 -26.65
CA LYS A 39 0.13 12.47 -25.36
C LYS A 39 0.56 11.26 -24.53
N GLU A 40 1.86 11.17 -24.25
CA GLU A 40 2.39 10.10 -23.44
C GLU A 40 1.57 10.07 -22.15
N LYS A 41 0.92 8.94 -21.88
CA LYS A 41 0.15 8.78 -20.66
C LYS A 41 1.11 8.87 -19.49
N GLU A 42 0.81 9.71 -18.53
CA GLU A 42 1.62 9.78 -17.31
C GLU A 42 1.54 8.45 -16.58
N ASN A 43 2.69 7.91 -16.19
CA ASN A 43 2.80 6.66 -15.46
C ASN A 43 3.15 6.95 -14.00
N LEU A 44 2.31 6.47 -13.10
CA LEU A 44 2.55 6.52 -11.65
C LEU A 44 3.13 5.19 -11.17
N VAL A 45 4.05 5.26 -10.22
CA VAL A 45 4.64 4.10 -9.55
C VAL A 45 4.01 3.96 -8.17
N ILE A 46 3.29 2.85 -7.95
CA ILE A 46 2.70 2.51 -6.66
C ILE A 46 3.47 1.33 -6.06
N ALA A 47 3.96 1.49 -4.84
CA ALA A 47 4.68 0.44 -4.13
C ALA A 47 3.88 -0.09 -2.94
N GLY A 48 4.20 -1.31 -2.49
CA GLY A 48 3.63 -1.92 -1.30
C GLY A 48 4.68 -2.52 -0.38
N LYS A 49 4.37 -2.54 0.90
CA LYS A 49 5.16 -3.25 1.92
C LYS A 49 5.13 -4.76 1.65
N LEU A 50 5.86 -5.52 2.45
CA LEU A 50 5.83 -6.99 2.41
C LEU A 50 4.45 -7.52 2.82
N GLY A 51 3.97 -8.54 2.12
CA GLY A 51 2.76 -9.26 2.46
C GLY A 51 1.57 -9.04 1.51
N PRO A 52 0.50 -9.85 1.64
CA PRO A 52 -0.63 -9.84 0.71
C PRO A 52 -1.47 -8.55 0.78
N GLU A 53 -1.73 -8.01 1.97
CA GLU A 53 -2.58 -6.82 2.11
C GLU A 53 -2.04 -5.58 1.39
N PRO A 54 -0.75 -5.19 1.52
CA PRO A 54 -0.20 -4.10 0.73
C PRO A 54 -0.29 -4.32 -0.78
N GLU A 55 -0.17 -5.56 -1.24
CA GLU A 55 -0.33 -5.92 -2.65
C GLU A 55 -1.77 -5.72 -3.13
N ILE A 56 -2.76 -6.14 -2.34
CA ILE A 56 -4.18 -5.91 -2.60
C ILE A 56 -4.45 -4.41 -2.71
N LEU A 57 -3.99 -3.62 -1.73
CA LEU A 57 -4.21 -2.17 -1.70
C LEU A 57 -3.59 -1.45 -2.91
N MET A 58 -2.36 -1.81 -3.28
CA MET A 58 -1.72 -1.26 -4.49
C MET A 58 -2.55 -1.51 -5.75
N ASN A 59 -3.03 -2.73 -5.91
CA ASN A 59 -3.82 -3.11 -7.08
C ASN A 59 -5.19 -2.43 -7.08
N MET A 60 -5.82 -2.23 -5.91
CA MET A 60 -7.03 -1.41 -5.80
C MET A 60 -6.78 0.03 -6.27
N TYR A 61 -5.68 0.65 -5.83
CA TYR A 61 -5.32 2.00 -6.26
C TYR A 61 -5.04 2.05 -7.76
N LYS A 62 -4.29 1.08 -8.29
CA LYS A 62 -4.03 0.95 -9.72
C LYS A 62 -5.32 0.90 -10.53
N LEU A 63 -6.23 -0.01 -10.22
CA LEU A 63 -7.49 -0.19 -10.93
C LEU A 63 -8.33 1.09 -10.90
N LEU A 64 -8.44 1.74 -9.73
CA LEU A 64 -9.20 2.98 -9.61
C LEU A 64 -8.62 4.12 -10.44
N ILE A 65 -7.30 4.26 -10.46
CA ILE A 65 -6.62 5.31 -11.23
C ILE A 65 -6.78 5.06 -12.73
N GLU A 66 -6.48 3.85 -13.19
CA GLU A 66 -6.54 3.50 -14.62
C GLU A 66 -7.96 3.53 -15.19
N GLU A 67 -8.98 3.20 -14.39
CA GLU A 67 -10.39 3.25 -14.82
C GLU A 67 -10.98 4.68 -14.82
N ASN A 68 -10.41 5.60 -14.05
CA ASN A 68 -11.00 6.94 -13.85
C ASN A 68 -10.10 8.08 -14.32
N SER A 69 -9.00 7.78 -15.02
CA SER A 69 -8.08 8.77 -15.58
C SER A 69 -7.36 8.23 -16.83
N ASP A 70 -6.60 9.09 -17.50
CA ASP A 70 -5.71 8.67 -18.60
C ASP A 70 -4.33 8.21 -18.10
N MET A 71 -4.10 8.18 -16.79
CA MET A 71 -2.84 7.73 -16.20
C MET A 71 -2.71 6.21 -16.26
N THR A 72 -1.48 5.73 -16.32
CA THR A 72 -1.13 4.31 -16.16
C THR A 72 -0.43 4.10 -14.83
N VAL A 73 -0.44 2.88 -14.31
CA VAL A 73 0.17 2.57 -13.01
C VAL A 73 1.07 1.36 -13.12
N THR A 74 2.32 1.54 -12.70
CA THR A 74 3.26 0.44 -12.45
C THR A 74 3.25 0.10 -10.95
N VAL A 75 2.97 -1.16 -10.60
CA VAL A 75 3.01 -1.62 -9.21
C VAL A 75 4.35 -2.27 -8.88
N LYS A 76 4.85 -2.01 -7.66
CA LYS A 76 6.06 -2.62 -7.10
C LYS A 76 5.71 -3.33 -5.78
N PRO A 77 5.28 -4.60 -5.85
CA PRO A 77 4.98 -5.38 -4.64
C PRO A 77 6.24 -5.71 -3.86
N ASN A 78 6.09 -5.97 -2.57
CA ASN A 78 7.19 -6.38 -1.69
C ASN A 78 8.42 -5.46 -1.77
N PHE A 79 8.18 -4.17 -1.90
CA PHE A 79 9.23 -3.17 -2.14
C PHE A 79 10.12 -2.93 -0.92
N GLY A 80 9.64 -3.23 0.27
CA GLY A 80 10.37 -3.13 1.51
C GLY A 80 9.50 -2.81 2.72
N LYS A 81 10.14 -2.47 3.84
CA LYS A 81 9.46 -2.04 5.06
C LYS A 81 9.24 -0.52 5.10
N THR A 82 8.52 -0.06 6.11
CA THR A 82 8.05 1.33 6.29
C THR A 82 9.11 2.38 5.96
N ASP A 83 10.28 2.32 6.58
CA ASP A 83 11.32 3.34 6.38
C ASP A 83 11.81 3.40 4.94
N PHE A 84 11.91 2.25 4.28
CA PHE A 84 12.38 2.18 2.91
C PHE A 84 11.36 2.81 1.93
N LEU A 85 10.07 2.49 2.07
CA LEU A 85 9.03 3.09 1.24
C LEU A 85 8.90 4.59 1.50
N TYR A 86 8.96 4.99 2.76
CA TYR A 86 8.89 6.40 3.13
C TYR A 86 10.03 7.24 2.51
N GLN A 87 11.27 6.73 2.56
CA GLN A 87 12.40 7.41 1.90
C GLN A 87 12.27 7.39 0.37
N ALA A 88 11.82 6.27 -0.22
CA ALA A 88 11.60 6.17 -1.65
C ALA A 88 10.53 7.17 -2.14
N LEU A 89 9.43 7.34 -1.38
CA LEU A 89 8.42 8.35 -1.67
C LEU A 89 9.00 9.76 -1.61
N LYS A 90 9.76 10.09 -0.58
CA LYS A 90 10.39 11.41 -0.43
C LYS A 90 11.38 11.72 -1.54
N LYS A 91 12.15 10.74 -1.99
CA LYS A 91 13.09 10.87 -3.13
C LYS A 91 12.37 10.95 -4.47
N GLY A 92 11.17 10.39 -4.60
CA GLY A 92 10.42 10.30 -5.85
C GLY A 92 10.70 9.03 -6.65
N ASP A 93 11.26 8.00 -6.03
CA ASP A 93 11.45 6.68 -6.63
C ASP A 93 10.12 5.91 -6.76
N ILE A 94 9.12 6.30 -5.97
CA ILE A 94 7.73 5.90 -6.01
C ILE A 94 6.82 7.11 -5.84
N ASP A 95 5.57 7.03 -6.30
CA ASP A 95 4.61 8.14 -6.27
C ASP A 95 3.56 7.99 -5.17
N ILE A 96 3.12 6.77 -4.91
CA ILE A 96 2.07 6.46 -3.93
C ILE A 96 2.41 5.13 -3.24
N TYR A 97 2.10 5.03 -1.96
CA TYR A 97 2.00 3.73 -1.29
C TYR A 97 0.91 3.74 -0.21
N PRO A 98 0.29 2.57 0.09
CA PRO A 98 -0.62 2.46 1.21
C PRO A 98 0.16 2.53 2.53
N GLU A 99 -0.15 3.52 3.36
CA GLU A 99 0.40 3.65 4.70
C GLU A 99 -0.72 3.59 5.73
N PHE A 100 -0.38 3.34 6.98
CA PHE A 100 -1.32 3.21 8.08
C PHE A 100 -1.18 4.36 9.06
N THR A 101 -2.33 4.87 9.54
CA THR A 101 -2.38 6.06 10.40
C THR A 101 -1.55 5.91 11.67
N GLY A 102 -1.63 4.76 12.34
CA GLY A 102 -0.84 4.46 13.52
C GLY A 102 0.67 4.37 13.24
N THR A 103 1.07 3.89 12.08
CA THR A 103 2.48 3.86 11.67
C THR A 103 3.02 5.28 11.48
N ILE A 104 2.23 6.16 10.89
CA ILE A 104 2.63 7.56 10.73
C ILE A 104 2.87 8.21 12.08
N THR A 105 1.94 8.07 13.02
CA THR A 105 2.04 8.71 14.33
C THR A 105 3.13 8.12 15.22
N SER A 106 3.35 6.80 15.17
CA SER A 106 4.29 6.12 16.07
C SER A 106 5.72 6.01 15.52
N SER A 107 5.91 6.06 14.19
CA SER A 107 7.22 5.78 13.59
C SER A 107 7.73 6.85 12.63
N LEU A 108 6.84 7.56 11.93
CA LEU A 108 7.27 8.52 10.89
C LEU A 108 7.35 9.96 11.39
N LEU A 109 6.45 10.36 12.29
CA LEU A 109 6.48 11.71 12.87
C LEU A 109 7.57 11.83 13.94
N GLN A 110 8.29 12.96 13.90
CA GLN A 110 9.37 13.26 14.85
C GLN A 110 9.20 14.67 15.44
N PRO A 111 9.04 14.78 16.79
CA PRO A 111 8.86 13.67 17.73
C PRO A 111 7.52 12.95 17.52
N ALA A 112 7.45 11.68 17.90
CA ALA A 112 6.21 10.92 17.86
C ALA A 112 5.15 11.58 18.76
N PRO A 113 3.97 11.96 18.24
CA PRO A 113 2.92 12.57 19.02
C PRO A 113 2.26 11.54 19.95
N LYS A 114 1.77 11.99 21.09
CA LYS A 114 0.85 11.19 21.88
C LYS A 114 -0.53 11.24 21.24
N VAL A 115 -1.12 10.08 20.98
CA VAL A 115 -2.46 9.93 20.42
C VAL A 115 -3.32 9.05 21.31
N SER A 116 -4.63 9.22 21.25
CA SER A 116 -5.60 8.33 21.90
C SER A 116 -5.88 7.10 21.03
N ASN A 117 -6.85 6.28 21.46
CA ASN A 117 -7.37 5.16 20.67
C ASN A 117 -8.53 5.56 19.74
N ASP A 118 -8.79 6.85 19.57
CA ASP A 118 -9.78 7.36 18.62
C ASP A 118 -9.20 7.41 17.22
N SER A 119 -9.76 6.62 16.30
CA SER A 119 -9.28 6.49 14.92
C SER A 119 -9.32 7.81 14.15
N LYS A 120 -10.32 8.66 14.43
CA LYS A 120 -10.47 9.96 13.77
C LYS A 120 -9.35 10.90 14.22
N GLU A 121 -9.09 10.97 15.52
CA GLU A 121 -7.98 11.77 16.07
C GLU A 121 -6.64 11.31 15.50
N VAL A 122 -6.38 9.99 15.50
CA VAL A 122 -5.14 9.43 14.95
C VAL A 122 -4.98 9.76 13.48
N PHE A 123 -6.05 9.68 12.68
CA PHE A 123 -6.01 10.08 11.27
C PHE A 123 -5.69 11.58 11.11
N GLU A 124 -6.35 12.47 11.86
CA GLU A 124 -6.14 13.91 11.78
C GLU A 124 -4.69 14.28 12.16
N VAL A 125 -4.18 13.70 13.24
CA VAL A 125 -2.79 13.91 13.68
C VAL A 125 -1.79 13.38 12.65
N ALA A 126 -2.05 12.19 12.08
CA ALA A 126 -1.19 11.60 11.02
C ALA A 126 -1.19 12.48 9.77
N ARG A 127 -2.36 12.88 9.26
CA ARG A 127 -2.53 13.71 8.08
C ARG A 127 -1.82 15.06 8.21
N ASP A 128 -2.13 15.77 9.29
CA ASP A 128 -1.62 17.14 9.49
C ASP A 128 -0.13 17.12 9.84
N GLY A 129 0.30 16.13 10.63
CA GLY A 129 1.69 15.93 11.01
C GLY A 129 2.60 15.62 9.82
N ILE A 130 2.22 14.65 8.97
CA ILE A 130 3.05 14.24 7.84
C ILE A 130 3.10 15.32 6.73
N LYS A 131 1.99 16.08 6.59
CA LYS A 131 1.96 17.25 5.72
C LYS A 131 2.91 18.34 6.20
N LYS A 132 2.88 18.67 7.48
CA LYS A 132 3.74 19.68 8.07
C LYS A 132 5.21 19.30 8.04
N GLN A 133 5.52 18.03 8.33
CA GLN A 133 6.90 17.55 8.44
C GLN A 133 7.59 17.40 7.08
N ASP A 134 6.93 16.74 6.12
CA ASP A 134 7.57 16.33 4.86
C ASP A 134 6.75 16.69 3.61
N ASN A 135 5.73 17.52 3.74
CA ASN A 135 4.87 17.95 2.63
C ASN A 135 4.26 16.77 1.85
N LEU A 136 3.81 15.75 2.60
CA LEU A 136 3.11 14.58 2.09
C LEU A 136 1.61 14.71 2.36
N ALA A 137 0.81 14.18 1.43
CA ALA A 137 -0.65 14.11 1.54
C ALA A 137 -1.09 12.71 1.94
N LEU A 138 -1.81 12.59 3.05
CA LEU A 138 -2.50 11.38 3.45
C LEU A 138 -3.99 11.54 3.12
N LEU A 139 -4.51 10.71 2.22
CA LEU A 139 -5.92 10.74 1.85
C LEU A 139 -6.79 10.06 2.90
N LYS A 140 -8.12 10.05 2.68
CA LYS A 140 -9.07 9.46 3.64
C LYS A 140 -8.85 7.95 3.78
N PRO A 141 -8.89 7.43 5.03
CA PRO A 141 -8.64 6.02 5.28
C PRO A 141 -9.85 5.14 4.97
N MET A 142 -9.60 3.86 4.81
CA MET A 142 -10.63 2.81 4.77
C MET A 142 -11.24 2.59 6.15
N ALA A 143 -12.35 1.82 6.21
CA ALA A 143 -13.08 1.59 7.46
C ALA A 143 -12.34 0.64 8.42
N TYR A 144 -11.67 -0.38 7.89
CA TYR A 144 -11.07 -1.42 8.72
C TYR A 144 -9.81 -0.95 9.46
N GLN A 145 -9.50 -1.66 10.52
CA GLN A 145 -8.25 -1.54 11.27
C GLN A 145 -7.36 -2.74 10.93
N ASN A 146 -6.07 -2.48 10.71
CA ASN A 146 -5.06 -3.52 10.66
C ASN A 146 -4.04 -3.25 11.78
N THR A 147 -4.41 -3.61 13.01
CA THR A 147 -3.59 -3.38 14.19
C THR A 147 -2.50 -4.43 14.32
N TYR A 148 -1.37 -4.06 14.91
CA TYR A 148 -0.49 -5.05 15.51
C TYR A 148 -1.22 -5.84 16.60
N ALA A 149 -0.85 -7.09 16.72
CA ALA A 149 -1.33 -7.99 17.75
C ALA A 149 -0.17 -8.89 18.22
N ILE A 150 -0.27 -9.38 19.46
CA ILE A 150 0.58 -10.46 19.96
C ILE A 150 -0.27 -11.72 20.02
N ALA A 151 0.17 -12.76 19.36
CA ALA A 151 -0.52 -14.03 19.28
C ALA A 151 0.32 -15.18 19.85
N VAL A 152 -0.38 -16.13 20.45
CA VAL A 152 0.18 -17.38 20.99
C VAL A 152 -0.67 -18.56 20.55
N PRO A 153 -0.14 -19.79 20.41
CA PRO A 153 -0.95 -20.98 20.24
C PRO A 153 -1.98 -21.12 21.35
N LYS A 154 -3.15 -21.57 21.02
CA LYS A 154 -4.25 -21.81 22.00
C LYS A 154 -3.83 -22.79 23.10
N SER A 155 -2.98 -23.76 22.79
CA SER A 155 -2.39 -24.67 23.79
C SER A 155 -1.56 -23.92 24.83
N ILE A 156 -0.70 -23.00 24.38
CA ILE A 156 0.15 -22.17 25.24
C ILE A 156 -0.70 -21.19 26.06
N SER A 157 -1.71 -20.54 25.44
CA SER A 157 -2.65 -19.69 26.16
C SER A 157 -3.34 -20.43 27.30
N LYS A 158 -3.79 -21.67 27.05
CA LYS A 158 -4.43 -22.51 28.09
C LYS A 158 -3.45 -22.97 29.16
N GLU A 159 -2.27 -23.46 28.76
CA GLU A 159 -1.25 -23.98 29.68
C GLU A 159 -0.82 -22.94 30.72
N TYR A 160 -0.60 -21.71 30.29
CA TYR A 160 -0.12 -20.63 31.14
C TYR A 160 -1.21 -19.62 31.54
N ASN A 161 -2.48 -19.87 31.15
CA ASN A 161 -3.62 -18.96 31.38
C ASN A 161 -3.32 -17.52 30.88
N LEU A 162 -2.84 -17.40 29.64
CA LEU A 162 -2.52 -16.13 29.01
C LEU A 162 -3.76 -15.55 28.34
N LYS A 163 -4.15 -14.33 28.72
CA LYS A 163 -5.27 -13.57 28.16
C LYS A 163 -4.84 -12.20 27.65
N THR A 164 -3.90 -11.58 28.35
CA THR A 164 -3.41 -10.23 28.06
C THR A 164 -1.91 -10.27 27.74
N ILE A 165 -1.41 -9.20 27.11
CA ILE A 165 0.04 -9.06 26.89
C ILE A 165 0.79 -8.99 28.22
N SER A 166 0.21 -8.34 29.24
CA SER A 166 0.81 -8.31 30.59
C SER A 166 1.03 -9.70 31.19
N ASP A 167 0.20 -10.69 30.84
CA ASP A 167 0.35 -12.06 31.35
C ASP A 167 1.67 -12.71 30.92
N LEU A 168 2.24 -12.30 29.79
CA LEU A 168 3.51 -12.82 29.28
C LEU A 168 4.67 -12.60 30.27
N LYS A 169 4.55 -11.61 31.16
CA LYS A 169 5.59 -11.34 32.18
C LYS A 169 5.88 -12.55 33.07
N LYS A 170 4.89 -13.39 33.32
CA LYS A 170 4.99 -14.59 34.17
C LYS A 170 5.79 -15.72 33.52
N VAL A 171 5.92 -15.68 32.18
CA VAL A 171 6.46 -16.79 31.37
C VAL A 171 7.51 -16.36 30.34
N GLN A 172 7.91 -15.10 30.36
CA GLN A 172 8.83 -14.54 29.35
C GLN A 172 10.16 -15.29 29.23
N ASP A 173 10.64 -15.87 30.34
CA ASP A 173 11.90 -16.64 30.37
C ASP A 173 11.73 -18.08 29.86
N LYS A 174 10.50 -18.54 29.68
CA LYS A 174 10.16 -19.91 29.26
C LYS A 174 9.78 -20.01 27.78
N LEU A 175 9.32 -18.90 27.17
CA LEU A 175 8.78 -18.84 25.84
C LEU A 175 9.71 -18.08 24.91
N LYS A 176 9.77 -18.53 23.66
CA LYS A 176 10.53 -17.88 22.60
C LYS A 176 9.59 -17.13 21.68
N ALA A 177 9.93 -15.91 21.36
CA ALA A 177 9.21 -15.07 20.41
C ALA A 177 9.87 -15.11 19.02
N GLY A 178 9.03 -15.11 17.99
CA GLY A 178 9.44 -14.87 16.61
C GLY A 178 8.73 -13.63 16.12
N PHE A 179 9.48 -12.57 15.83
CA PHE A 179 8.93 -11.31 15.37
C PHE A 179 9.44 -10.94 13.98
N THR A 180 8.61 -10.19 13.23
CA THR A 180 9.11 -9.56 12.02
C THR A 180 10.21 -8.55 12.37
N LEU A 181 11.15 -8.34 11.44
CA LEU A 181 12.22 -7.36 11.64
C LEU A 181 11.64 -5.94 11.85
N GLU A 182 10.56 -5.61 11.13
CA GLU A 182 9.89 -4.32 11.31
C GLU A 182 9.32 -4.19 12.73
N PHE A 183 8.55 -5.17 13.22
CA PHE A 183 7.98 -5.13 14.57
C PHE A 183 9.07 -5.07 15.66
N ASN A 184 10.16 -5.80 15.47
CA ASN A 184 11.26 -5.80 16.42
C ASN A 184 11.91 -4.42 16.61
N ASP A 185 12.00 -3.64 15.55
CA ASP A 185 12.71 -2.36 15.53
C ASP A 185 11.86 -1.14 15.90
N ARG A 186 10.53 -1.32 16.06
CA ARG A 186 9.58 -0.21 16.24
C ARG A 186 9.29 0.12 17.70
N GLU A 187 9.01 1.42 17.96
CA GLU A 187 8.58 1.91 19.27
C GLU A 187 7.16 1.43 19.65
N ASP A 188 6.31 1.22 18.65
CA ASP A 188 4.99 0.56 18.77
C ASP A 188 5.06 -0.95 18.48
N GLY A 189 6.22 -1.55 18.62
CA GLY A 189 6.50 -2.97 18.46
C GLY A 189 7.22 -3.54 19.68
N ASN A 190 8.29 -4.33 19.45
CA ASN A 190 9.04 -4.97 20.54
C ASN A 190 9.69 -3.98 21.51
N LYS A 191 10.15 -2.82 21.04
CA LYS A 191 10.65 -1.77 21.94
C LYS A 191 9.54 -1.24 22.85
N GLY A 192 8.30 -1.12 22.34
CA GLY A 192 7.13 -0.78 23.12
C GLY A 192 6.76 -1.89 24.14
N LEU A 193 6.87 -3.16 23.76
CA LEU A 193 6.70 -4.26 24.70
C LEU A 193 7.70 -4.16 25.86
N GLN A 194 8.92 -3.71 25.59
CA GLN A 194 9.93 -3.50 26.64
C GLN A 194 9.62 -2.28 27.50
N SER A 195 9.29 -1.14 26.91
CA SER A 195 9.12 0.13 27.61
C SER A 195 7.78 0.25 28.34
N VAL A 196 6.68 -0.25 27.75
CA VAL A 196 5.33 -0.15 28.30
C VAL A 196 5.00 -1.34 29.19
N TYR A 197 5.26 -2.57 28.71
CA TYR A 197 4.95 -3.80 29.41
C TYR A 197 6.10 -4.33 30.28
N GLY A 198 7.30 -3.80 30.13
CA GLY A 198 8.50 -4.30 30.80
C GLY A 198 8.88 -5.73 30.39
N LEU A 199 8.45 -6.18 29.20
CA LEU A 199 8.72 -7.52 28.68
C LEU A 199 10.11 -7.58 28.05
N ILE A 200 10.90 -8.56 28.46
CA ILE A 200 12.21 -8.88 27.87
C ILE A 200 12.11 -10.30 27.34
N LEU A 201 11.74 -10.42 26.06
CA LEU A 201 11.52 -11.70 25.42
C LEU A 201 12.78 -12.22 24.73
N ASN A 202 12.93 -13.53 24.65
CA ASN A 202 13.94 -14.16 23.79
C ASN A 202 13.41 -14.13 22.35
N VAL A 203 13.90 -13.19 21.54
CA VAL A 203 13.36 -12.90 20.18
C VAL A 203 14.28 -13.45 19.09
N ALA A 204 13.69 -14.18 18.14
CA ALA A 204 14.28 -14.42 16.83
C ALA A 204 13.53 -13.57 15.80
N THR A 205 14.24 -12.85 14.93
CA THR A 205 13.64 -12.09 13.84
C THR A 205 13.51 -12.94 12.58
N MET A 206 12.41 -12.77 11.86
CA MET A 206 12.14 -13.54 10.65
C MET A 206 11.23 -12.79 9.67
N GLU A 207 11.15 -13.28 8.45
CA GLU A 207 10.23 -12.75 7.45
C GLU A 207 8.76 -13.03 7.83
N PRO A 208 7.82 -12.17 7.44
CA PRO A 208 6.41 -12.28 7.83
C PRO A 208 5.80 -13.66 7.55
N ALA A 209 6.07 -14.25 6.39
CA ALA A 209 5.53 -15.55 6.02
C ALA A 209 6.06 -16.71 6.87
N LEU A 210 7.28 -16.60 7.39
CA LEU A 210 7.95 -17.68 8.13
C LEU A 210 7.51 -17.77 9.60
N ARG A 211 6.96 -16.69 10.19
CA ARG A 211 6.60 -16.68 11.62
C ARG A 211 5.46 -17.64 11.95
N TYR A 212 4.48 -17.78 11.06
CA TYR A 212 3.35 -18.69 11.26
C TYR A 212 3.78 -20.16 11.10
N GLU A 213 4.67 -20.45 10.16
CA GLU A 213 5.26 -21.77 10.03
C GLU A 213 6.10 -22.13 11.28
N ALA A 214 6.91 -21.19 11.77
CA ALA A 214 7.73 -21.41 12.97
C ALA A 214 6.88 -21.64 14.22
N ILE A 215 5.72 -20.98 14.37
CA ILE A 215 4.80 -21.19 15.50
C ILE A 215 4.10 -22.56 15.38
N GLN A 216 3.72 -22.96 14.17
CA GLN A 216 3.10 -24.27 13.93
C GLN A 216 4.06 -25.42 14.24
N GLN A 217 5.35 -25.25 13.92
CA GLN A 217 6.39 -26.25 14.23
C GLN A 217 6.84 -26.23 15.69
N GLY A 218 6.33 -25.31 16.53
CA GLY A 218 6.71 -25.17 17.92
C GLY A 218 8.09 -24.55 18.13
N ASN A 219 8.72 -24.01 17.10
CA ASN A 219 10.03 -23.34 17.18
C ASN A 219 9.96 -22.01 17.93
N ILE A 220 8.79 -21.38 17.94
CA ILE A 220 8.44 -20.19 18.71
C ILE A 220 7.06 -20.38 19.35
N GLN A 221 6.76 -19.64 20.42
CA GLN A 221 5.48 -19.68 21.13
C GLN A 221 4.76 -18.34 21.17
N ILE A 222 5.44 -17.26 20.80
CA ILE A 222 4.89 -15.91 20.74
C ILE A 222 5.23 -15.34 19.36
N THR A 223 4.27 -14.68 18.71
CA THR A 223 4.53 -13.97 17.46
C THR A 223 3.81 -12.63 17.44
N ASP A 224 4.39 -11.65 16.73
CA ASP A 224 3.62 -10.52 16.24
C ASP A 224 2.67 -11.01 15.13
N ALA A 225 1.53 -10.37 15.02
CA ALA A 225 0.53 -10.64 14.00
C ALA A 225 -0.10 -9.31 13.56
N TYR A 226 -0.79 -9.34 12.46
CA TYR A 226 -1.71 -8.28 12.07
C TYR A 226 -3.14 -8.75 12.29
N SER A 227 -4.02 -7.88 12.77
CA SER A 227 -5.41 -8.25 13.11
C SER A 227 -6.21 -8.81 11.92
N THR A 228 -5.76 -8.55 10.69
CA THR A 228 -6.35 -9.06 9.44
C THR A 228 -5.67 -10.32 8.90
N ASP A 229 -4.68 -10.86 9.60
CA ASP A 229 -3.98 -12.09 9.18
C ASP A 229 -4.90 -13.31 9.30
N PRO A 230 -5.21 -14.00 8.19
CA PRO A 230 -6.07 -15.18 8.21
C PRO A 230 -5.43 -16.36 8.95
N GLU A 231 -4.12 -16.37 9.08
CA GLU A 231 -3.33 -17.39 9.78
C GLU A 231 -3.66 -17.48 11.27
N ILE A 232 -4.18 -16.40 11.88
CA ILE A 232 -4.64 -16.41 13.27
C ILE A 232 -5.69 -17.50 13.47
N ALA A 233 -6.68 -17.57 12.59
CA ALA A 233 -7.70 -18.61 12.62
C ALA A 233 -7.18 -19.96 12.11
N GLN A 234 -6.38 -19.94 11.05
CA GLN A 234 -5.85 -21.14 10.40
C GLN A 234 -4.98 -21.97 11.35
N TYR A 235 -4.17 -21.33 12.19
CA TYR A 235 -3.26 -22.01 13.13
C TYR A 235 -3.77 -22.04 14.57
N ASP A 236 -5.07 -21.79 14.79
CA ASP A 236 -5.72 -21.78 16.11
C ASP A 236 -4.96 -20.95 17.14
N LEU A 237 -4.61 -19.73 16.74
CA LEU A 237 -3.91 -18.77 17.59
C LEU A 237 -4.88 -17.95 18.42
N VAL A 238 -4.44 -17.54 19.60
CA VAL A 238 -5.13 -16.60 20.49
C VAL A 238 -4.39 -15.28 20.43
N VAL A 239 -5.10 -14.22 20.04
CA VAL A 239 -4.62 -12.85 20.17
C VAL A 239 -4.76 -12.41 21.62
N LEU A 240 -3.66 -11.97 22.21
CA LEU A 240 -3.66 -11.44 23.57
C LEU A 240 -4.17 -9.98 23.57
N GLU A 241 -4.97 -9.65 24.58
CA GLU A 241 -5.49 -8.29 24.78
C GLU A 241 -4.33 -7.31 25.05
N ASP A 242 -4.33 -6.17 24.35
CA ASP A 242 -3.40 -5.05 24.59
C ASP A 242 -3.90 -4.20 25.77
N ASP A 243 -3.77 -4.74 26.98
CA ASP A 243 -4.32 -4.18 28.23
C ASP A 243 -3.65 -2.89 28.71
N GLN A 244 -2.50 -2.51 28.13
CA GLN A 244 -1.85 -1.21 28.37
C GLN A 244 -1.89 -0.26 27.18
N HIS A 245 -2.67 -0.60 26.13
CA HIS A 245 -2.90 0.26 24.98
C HIS A 245 -1.61 0.72 24.27
N LEU A 246 -0.70 -0.23 24.01
CA LEU A 246 0.52 0.03 23.26
C LEU A 246 0.23 0.37 21.80
N PHE A 247 -0.74 -0.35 21.19
CA PHE A 247 -1.02 -0.24 19.75
C PHE A 247 -2.06 0.84 19.47
N PRO A 248 -1.70 1.91 18.70
CA PRO A 248 -2.68 2.88 18.24
C PRO A 248 -3.59 2.28 17.16
N PRO A 249 -4.68 2.97 16.77
CA PRO A 249 -5.45 2.63 15.59
C PRO A 249 -4.61 2.67 14.31
N TYR A 250 -4.76 1.67 13.43
CA TYR A 250 -4.08 1.57 12.14
C TYR A 250 -5.10 1.43 11.01
N GLN A 251 -5.46 2.54 10.36
CA GLN A 251 -6.31 2.54 9.18
C GLN A 251 -5.45 2.78 7.94
N GLY A 252 -5.65 1.96 6.92
CA GLY A 252 -4.92 2.08 5.64
C GLY A 252 -5.42 3.26 4.82
N ALA A 253 -4.50 4.05 4.29
CA ALA A 253 -4.79 5.21 3.46
C ALA A 253 -3.70 5.46 2.41
N PRO A 254 -4.02 6.05 1.24
CA PRO A 254 -3.02 6.43 0.26
C PRO A 254 -2.13 7.56 0.78
N LEU A 255 -0.81 7.38 0.70
CA LEU A 255 0.19 8.39 1.02
C LEU A 255 0.97 8.76 -0.25
N MET A 256 1.10 10.05 -0.52
CA MET A 256 1.76 10.60 -1.70
C MET A 256 2.36 11.99 -1.40
N LYS A 257 3.16 12.52 -2.32
CA LYS A 257 3.59 13.92 -2.22
C LYS A 257 2.44 14.88 -2.46
N GLU A 258 2.38 15.98 -1.70
CA GLU A 258 1.46 17.09 -1.96
C GLU A 258 1.61 17.64 -3.40
N ALA A 259 2.84 17.64 -3.92
CA ALA A 259 3.12 18.09 -5.29
C ALA A 259 2.40 17.23 -6.35
N LEU A 260 2.31 15.90 -6.13
CA LEU A 260 1.56 15.01 -7.02
C LEU A 260 0.07 15.33 -6.99
N LEU A 261 -0.49 15.51 -5.79
CA LEU A 261 -1.90 15.83 -5.62
C LEU A 261 -2.25 17.22 -6.21
N LYS A 262 -1.34 18.18 -6.12
CA LYS A 262 -1.53 19.50 -6.77
C LYS A 262 -1.49 19.40 -8.30
N LYS A 263 -0.63 18.53 -8.85
CA LYS A 263 -0.53 18.29 -10.29
C LYS A 263 -1.74 17.51 -10.83
N HIS A 264 -2.26 16.58 -10.03
CA HIS A 264 -3.36 15.67 -10.35
C HIS A 264 -4.44 15.70 -9.24
N PRO A 265 -5.19 16.82 -9.12
CA PRO A 265 -6.20 16.95 -8.06
C PRO A 265 -7.33 15.92 -8.14
N GLU A 266 -7.56 15.33 -9.32
CA GLU A 266 -8.50 14.24 -9.54
C GLU A 266 -8.17 12.98 -8.73
N LEU A 267 -6.90 12.74 -8.40
CA LEU A 267 -6.47 11.57 -7.61
C LEU A 267 -7.16 11.52 -6.24
N GLU A 268 -7.43 12.66 -5.62
CA GLU A 268 -8.13 12.69 -4.35
C GLU A 268 -9.54 12.09 -4.47
N GLY A 269 -10.32 12.53 -5.46
CA GLY A 269 -11.66 12.01 -5.71
C GLY A 269 -11.66 10.54 -6.13
N ILE A 270 -10.68 10.13 -6.91
CA ILE A 270 -10.53 8.75 -7.40
C ILE A 270 -10.23 7.80 -6.23
N LEU A 271 -9.20 8.07 -5.45
CA LEU A 271 -8.75 7.19 -4.36
C LEU A 271 -9.68 7.25 -3.14
N ASN A 272 -10.32 8.38 -2.86
CA ASN A 272 -11.32 8.50 -1.80
C ASN A 272 -12.61 7.69 -2.06
N LYS A 273 -12.76 7.06 -3.24
CA LYS A 273 -13.81 6.04 -3.45
C LYS A 273 -13.68 4.86 -2.48
N LEU A 274 -12.48 4.60 -1.96
CA LEU A 274 -12.21 3.58 -0.93
C LEU A 274 -12.44 4.09 0.49
N ALA A 275 -12.59 5.40 0.70
CA ALA A 275 -12.76 5.98 2.03
C ALA A 275 -13.97 5.39 2.76
N GLY A 276 -13.76 4.90 3.98
CA GLY A 276 -14.80 4.27 4.79
C GLY A 276 -15.37 2.97 4.21
N LYS A 277 -14.73 2.39 3.20
CA LYS A 277 -15.09 1.09 2.61
C LYS A 277 -14.22 -0.01 3.19
N ILE A 278 -14.59 -1.25 2.90
CA ILE A 278 -13.90 -2.50 3.26
C ILE A 278 -13.91 -2.70 4.78
N THR A 279 -14.54 -3.80 5.20
CA THR A 279 -14.53 -4.25 6.60
C THR A 279 -13.28 -5.09 6.89
N ALA A 280 -12.96 -5.28 8.16
CA ALA A 280 -11.86 -6.15 8.58
C ALA A 280 -12.04 -7.59 8.09
N GLU A 281 -13.28 -8.10 8.11
CA GLU A 281 -13.63 -9.42 7.59
C GLU A 281 -13.38 -9.54 6.09
N GLN A 282 -13.79 -8.54 5.30
CA GLN A 282 -13.53 -8.52 3.87
C GLN A 282 -12.03 -8.48 3.56
N MET A 283 -11.26 -7.69 4.30
CA MET A 283 -9.81 -7.63 4.12
C MET A 283 -9.13 -8.94 4.51
N SER A 284 -9.51 -9.55 5.63
CA SER A 284 -8.99 -10.85 6.04
C SER A 284 -9.30 -11.94 5.00
N GLN A 285 -10.50 -11.92 4.40
CA GLN A 285 -10.86 -12.85 3.33
C GLN A 285 -10.01 -12.63 2.06
N MET A 286 -9.78 -11.38 1.66
CA MET A 286 -8.91 -11.07 0.53
C MET A 286 -7.45 -11.49 0.80
N ASN A 287 -6.96 -11.24 2.01
CA ASN A 287 -5.62 -11.69 2.44
C ASN A 287 -5.50 -13.22 2.35
N TYR A 288 -6.53 -13.95 2.75
CA TYR A 288 -6.56 -15.40 2.60
C TYR A 288 -6.49 -15.84 1.13
N GLN A 289 -7.29 -15.22 0.26
CA GLN A 289 -7.32 -15.56 -1.15
C GLN A 289 -5.97 -15.29 -1.84
N VAL A 290 -5.34 -14.19 -1.54
CA VAL A 290 -4.05 -13.82 -2.14
C VAL A 290 -2.88 -14.58 -1.49
N GLY A 291 -2.82 -14.58 -0.16
CA GLY A 291 -1.67 -15.12 0.58
C GLY A 291 -1.65 -16.64 0.68
N VAL A 292 -2.84 -17.28 0.74
CA VAL A 292 -2.96 -18.73 0.95
C VAL A 292 -3.38 -19.47 -0.32
N GLU A 293 -4.38 -18.95 -1.03
CA GLU A 293 -4.89 -19.59 -2.26
C GLU A 293 -4.15 -19.17 -3.53
N GLY A 294 -3.33 -18.13 -3.47
CA GLY A 294 -2.54 -17.64 -4.60
C GLY A 294 -3.37 -17.05 -5.75
N LYS A 295 -4.51 -16.42 -5.44
CA LYS A 295 -5.44 -15.83 -6.41
C LYS A 295 -5.07 -14.40 -6.78
#